data_3552f9ef59b962340d617b83233ddc37
#
_entry.id   3552f9ef59b962340d617b83233ddc37
#
_cell.length_a   1.000
_cell.length_b   1.000
_cell.length_c   1.000
_cell.angle_alpha   90.00
_cell.angle_beta   90.00
_cell.angle_gamma   90.00
#
_symmetry.space_group_name_H-M   'P 1'
#
loop_
_entity.id
_entity.type
_entity.pdbx_description
1 polymer ?
#
loop_
_entity_poly.entity_id
_entity_poly.type
_entity_poly.pdbx_seq_one_letter_code
_entity_poly.pdbx_strand_id
1 'polypeptide(L)' 'MPPGIQKNLARGKPLPPGIAKKLDGRLLGRLPHYDGYEWQQVGTDLILVAIASGIIYEVLNGAFD' A
#
# COMPACT_ATOMS: atom_id res chain seq x y z
N MET A 1 -8.20 21.55 9.83
CA MET A 1 -7.85 20.24 9.33
C MET A 1 -8.74 19.83 8.17
N PRO A 2 -8.20 19.54 7.06
CA PRO A 2 -9.02 19.18 5.92
C PRO A 2 -9.59 17.80 6.13
N PRO A 3 -10.78 17.73 6.49
CA PRO A 3 -11.43 16.46 6.65
C PRO A 3 -11.65 15.87 5.28
N GLY A 4 -11.89 14.69 5.20
CA GLY A 4 -12.38 14.11 3.98
C GLY A 4 -11.34 13.57 3.04
N ILE A 5 -10.11 13.95 3.18
CA ILE A 5 -9.10 13.35 2.34
C ILE A 5 -8.22 12.49 3.20
N GLN A 6 -8.81 11.73 4.02
CA GLN A 6 -8.03 10.84 4.84
C GLN A 6 -7.91 9.52 4.15
N LYS A 7 -6.68 9.11 4.01
CA LYS A 7 -6.40 7.83 3.42
C LYS A 7 -6.52 6.78 4.49
N ASN A 8 -7.50 6.41 4.99
CA ASN A 8 -7.65 5.43 6.05
C ASN A 8 -6.84 4.15 5.80
N LEU A 9 -5.56 4.29 5.61
CA LEU A 9 -4.70 3.14 5.39
C LEU A 9 -4.31 2.54 6.72
N ALA A 10 -4.75 1.34 6.97
CA ALA A 10 -4.45 0.65 8.21
C ALA A 10 -4.49 -0.84 7.98
N ARG A 11 -3.74 -1.57 8.79
CA ARG A 11 -3.75 -3.02 8.71
C ARG A 11 -5.16 -3.55 8.96
N GLY A 12 -5.53 -4.54 8.18
CA GLY A 12 -6.83 -5.16 8.32
C GLY A 12 -7.96 -4.42 7.64
N LYS A 13 -7.68 -3.29 7.00
CA LYS A 13 -8.69 -2.53 6.28
C LYS A 13 -8.53 -2.73 4.78
N PRO A 14 -9.62 -2.63 4.02
CA PRO A 14 -9.52 -2.78 2.57
C PRO A 14 -8.79 -1.61 1.94
N LEU A 15 -8.11 -1.89 0.86
CA LEU A 15 -7.41 -0.87 0.10
C LEU A 15 -8.44 -0.01 -0.64
N PRO A 16 -8.38 1.33 -0.49
CA PRO A 16 -9.28 2.19 -1.22
C PRO A 16 -9.04 2.09 -2.72
N PRO A 17 -10.08 2.02 -3.53
CA PRO A 17 -9.91 1.89 -4.97
C PRO A 17 -9.38 3.19 -5.59
N GLY A 18 -8.60 3.07 -6.61
CA GLY A 18 -8.20 4.19 -7.44
C GLY A 18 -7.06 5.04 -6.92
N ILE A 19 -6.60 4.83 -5.69
CA ILE A 19 -5.51 5.65 -5.16
C ILE A 19 -4.18 4.91 -5.06
N ALA A 20 -4.20 3.60 -5.18
CA ALA A 20 -2.99 2.81 -5.07
C ALA A 20 -2.37 2.60 -6.45
N LYS A 21 -1.06 2.66 -6.51
CA LYS A 21 -0.32 2.43 -7.74
C LYS A 21 0.63 1.25 -7.55
N LYS A 22 0.80 0.48 -8.60
CA LYS A 22 1.78 -0.60 -8.59
C LYS A 22 3.18 0.01 -8.58
N LEU A 23 4.07 -0.63 -7.87
CA LEU A 23 5.44 -0.15 -7.80
C LEU A 23 6.19 -0.48 -9.07
N ASP A 24 7.18 0.37 -9.35
CA ASP A 24 8.16 0.12 -10.39
C ASP A 24 8.91 -1.17 -10.08
N GLY A 25 9.27 -1.93 -11.10
CA GLY A 25 10.01 -3.15 -10.92
C GLY A 25 11.33 -2.97 -10.19
N ARG A 26 11.95 -1.81 -10.31
CA ARG A 26 13.19 -1.53 -9.61
C ARG A 26 12.98 -1.47 -8.10
N LEU A 27 11.89 -0.87 -7.69
CA LEU A 27 11.56 -0.79 -6.27
C LEU A 27 11.14 -2.15 -5.75
N LEU A 28 10.36 -2.87 -6.53
CA LEU A 28 9.93 -4.21 -6.12
C LEU A 28 11.10 -5.14 -5.88
N GLY A 29 12.15 -5.00 -6.69
CA GLY A 29 13.34 -5.83 -6.55
C GLY A 29 14.10 -5.61 -5.25
N ARG A 30 13.84 -4.50 -4.55
CA ARG A 30 14.49 -4.19 -3.30
C ARG A 30 13.68 -4.58 -2.08
N LEU A 31 12.44 -4.99 -2.30
CA LEU A 31 11.54 -5.32 -1.21
C LEU A 31 11.43 -6.84 -1.05
N PRO A 32 11.20 -7.30 0.17
CA PRO A 32 10.97 -8.72 0.37
C PRO A 32 9.74 -9.16 -0.40
N HIS A 33 9.80 -10.34 -0.93
CA HIS A 33 8.71 -10.90 -1.70
C HIS A 33 7.89 -11.85 -0.83
N TYR A 34 6.60 -11.60 -0.75
CA TYR A 34 5.69 -12.45 0.00
C TYR A 34 4.65 -13.05 -0.92
N ASP A 35 4.53 -14.36 -0.94
CA ASP A 35 3.54 -15.03 -1.77
C ASP A 35 2.14 -14.64 -1.31
N GLY A 36 1.29 -14.30 -2.27
CA GLY A 36 -0.08 -13.90 -1.98
C GLY A 36 -0.24 -12.45 -1.58
N TYR A 37 0.84 -11.68 -1.58
CA TYR A 37 0.82 -10.27 -1.24
C TYR A 37 1.46 -9.44 -2.33
N GLU A 38 1.12 -8.17 -2.37
CA GLU A 38 1.65 -7.26 -3.38
C GLU A 38 1.97 -5.93 -2.72
N TRP A 39 3.11 -5.35 -3.09
CA TRP A 39 3.47 -4.01 -2.65
C TRP A 39 2.81 -2.99 -3.55
N GLN A 40 2.24 -1.95 -2.96
CA GLN A 40 1.66 -0.85 -3.71
C GLN A 40 1.98 0.47 -3.05
N GLN A 41 1.87 1.55 -3.81
CA GLN A 41 2.16 2.89 -3.34
C GLN A 41 0.88 3.70 -3.27
N VAL A 42 0.69 4.38 -2.15
CA VAL A 42 -0.42 5.32 -1.99
C VAL A 42 0.18 6.63 -1.48
N GLY A 43 0.23 7.64 -2.33
CA GLY A 43 0.90 8.87 -2.00
C GLY A 43 2.37 8.64 -1.72
N THR A 44 2.84 8.96 -0.53
CA THR A 44 4.21 8.71 -0.11
C THR A 44 4.34 7.45 0.74
N ASP A 45 3.26 6.70 0.89
CA ASP A 45 3.25 5.51 1.73
C ASP A 45 3.42 4.25 0.91
N LEU A 46 4.05 3.26 1.52
CA LEU A 46 4.20 1.94 0.92
C LEU A 46 3.33 0.97 1.67
N ILE A 47 2.52 0.21 0.95
CA ILE A 47 1.61 -0.73 1.59
C ILE A 47 1.80 -2.13 1.03
N LEU A 48 1.55 -3.11 1.87
CA LEU A 48 1.56 -4.51 1.48
C LEU A 48 0.13 -5.02 1.57
N VAL A 49 -0.40 -5.52 0.47
CA VAL A 49 -1.81 -5.87 0.34
C VAL A 49 -1.95 -7.33 -0.03
N ALA A 50 -2.89 -8.01 0.60
CA ALA A 50 -3.21 -9.38 0.24
C ALA A 50 -3.95 -9.38 -1.09
N ILE A 51 -3.40 -10.07 -2.08
CA ILE A 51 -3.97 -10.07 -3.43
C ILE A 51 -5.38 -10.64 -3.45
N ALA A 52 -5.59 -11.70 -2.72
CA ALA A 52 -6.88 -12.39 -2.78
C ALA A 52 -8.02 -11.57 -2.18
N SER A 53 -7.77 -10.83 -1.12
CA SER A 53 -8.82 -10.11 -0.40
C SER A 53 -8.77 -8.61 -0.58
N GLY A 54 -7.63 -8.08 -1.00
CA GLY A 54 -7.44 -6.64 -1.09
C GLY A 54 -7.29 -5.97 0.26
N ILE A 55 -7.07 -6.73 1.31
CA ILE A 55 -6.93 -6.21 2.66
C ILE A 55 -5.48 -5.81 2.91
N ILE A 56 -5.29 -4.66 3.51
CA ILE A 56 -3.95 -4.16 3.82
C ILE A 56 -3.34 -4.97 4.96
N TYR A 57 -2.15 -5.50 4.71
CA TYR A 57 -1.45 -6.28 5.71
C TYR A 57 -0.44 -5.41 6.47
N GLU A 58 0.24 -4.51 5.78
CA GLU A 58 1.25 -3.67 6.39
C GLU A 58 1.24 -2.29 5.75
N VAL A 59 1.58 -1.27 6.53
CA VAL A 59 1.65 0.11 6.05
C VAL A 59 2.96 0.72 6.53
N LEU A 60 3.75 1.24 5.59
CA LEU A 60 4.99 1.95 5.89
C LEU A 60 4.79 3.41 5.52
N ASN A 61 4.45 4.22 6.49
CA ASN A 61 4.16 5.62 6.28
C ASN A 61 5.41 6.39 5.89
N GLY A 62 5.29 7.22 4.85
CA GLY A 62 6.37 8.08 4.45
C GLY A 62 7.55 7.36 3.82
N ALA A 63 7.36 6.16 3.30
CA ALA A 63 8.45 5.40 2.71
C ALA A 63 9.07 6.10 1.50
N PHE A 64 8.30 6.94 0.82
CA PHE A 64 8.76 7.68 -0.35
C PHE A 64 8.90 9.17 -0.08
N ASP A 65 8.86 9.54 1.15
CA ASP A 65 8.93 10.94 1.54
C ASP A 65 10.37 11.46 1.50
#